data_c0847d2a999122b7a05312ca70492470
#
_entry.id   c0847d2a999122b7a05312ca70492470
#
_cell.length_a   1.000
_cell.length_b   1.000
_cell.length_c   1.000
_cell.angle_alpha   90.00
_cell.angle_beta   90.00
_cell.angle_gamma   90.00
#
_symmetry.space_group_name_H-M   'P 1'
#
loop_
_entity.id
_entity.type
_entity.pdbx_description
1 polymer ?
#
loop_
_entity_poly.entity_id
_entity_poly.type
_entity_poly.pdbx_seq_one_letter_code
_entity_poly.pdbx_strand_id
1 'polypeptide(L)'
;MFAAPAPCTTILSRMDQLRYSDRERMSRDGTLGPLEFTEGPSSLRVAIKSIYENAARSPVVGAQFDKRVTAHCTQHFGKQFWNVNSSAFGVADFVTSQYTAVNDVLDLVEIIADEAATKWTFNNEGVSRNLRADSEIETNFNRAFVRHRFGFRVSDGEVRRIGAPALDEAIVGPALLALSRPGWEAADRSFRDALHHRRGGPDERDAAITDAHAALEAAMKAAGLSGDRLSTLARSFRNSGIVLPQLEGVPEALDSLLKRSSSIRDSLGDAHGKPPDAQPVPDGIVDLAIHWTGAFIVYLSEAST
;
A
#
# COMPACT_ATOMS: atom_id res chain seq x y z
N MET A 1 39.61 -7.59 -26.29
CA MET A 1 39.46 -6.46 -25.38
C MET A 1 37.95 -6.38 -25.06
N PHE A 2 37.53 -7.00 -23.98
CA PHE A 2 36.10 -7.00 -23.59
C PHE A 2 35.83 -5.74 -22.77
N ALA A 3 34.84 -4.96 -23.19
CA ALA A 3 34.41 -3.78 -22.44
C ALA A 3 33.82 -4.22 -21.09
N ALA A 4 34.28 -3.61 -20.00
CA ALA A 4 33.74 -3.82 -18.67
C ALA A 4 32.26 -3.43 -18.62
N PRO A 5 31.39 -4.16 -17.91
CA PRO A 5 30.01 -3.75 -17.74
C PRO A 5 29.93 -2.44 -16.97
N ALA A 6 29.02 -1.57 -17.38
CA ALA A 6 28.78 -0.27 -16.73
C ALA A 6 28.44 -0.47 -15.23
N PRO A 7 28.93 0.38 -14.34
CA PRO A 7 28.74 0.22 -12.90
C PRO A 7 27.25 0.32 -12.52
N CYS A 8 26.85 -0.52 -11.58
CA CYS A 8 25.46 -0.71 -11.09
C CYS A 8 24.78 0.60 -10.63
N THR A 9 25.55 1.60 -10.24
CA THR A 9 25.10 2.95 -9.85
C THR A 9 24.32 3.70 -10.93
N THR A 10 24.61 3.44 -12.21
CA THR A 10 23.94 4.13 -13.33
C THR A 10 22.52 3.57 -13.57
N ILE A 11 22.26 2.33 -13.17
CA ILE A 11 20.94 1.70 -13.33
C ILE A 11 19.97 2.21 -12.25
N LEU A 12 20.43 2.33 -10.99
CA LEU A 12 19.61 2.83 -9.89
C LEU A 12 19.16 4.29 -10.13
N SER A 13 20.07 5.18 -10.56
CA SER A 13 19.70 6.57 -10.84
C SER A 13 18.71 6.74 -12.00
N ARG A 14 18.62 5.75 -12.90
CA ARG A 14 17.66 5.76 -14.00
C ARG A 14 16.29 5.22 -13.57
N MET A 15 16.23 4.31 -12.60
CA MET A 15 14.95 3.80 -12.07
C MET A 15 14.19 4.88 -11.28
N ASP A 16 14.90 5.76 -10.57
CA ASP A 16 14.30 6.86 -9.81
C ASP A 16 13.58 7.91 -10.69
N GLN A 17 13.84 7.90 -12.01
CA GLN A 17 13.20 8.80 -12.98
C GLN A 17 12.00 8.17 -13.70
N LEU A 18 11.77 6.87 -13.53
CA LEU A 18 10.67 6.17 -14.17
C LEU A 18 9.36 6.40 -13.40
N ARG A 19 8.27 6.59 -14.13
CA ARG A 19 6.93 6.65 -13.54
C ARG A 19 6.44 5.25 -13.16
N TYR A 20 5.34 5.19 -12.43
CA TYR A 20 4.77 3.94 -11.91
C TYR A 20 4.64 2.84 -13.00
N SER A 21 4.05 3.17 -14.13
CA SER A 21 3.85 2.22 -15.24
C SER A 21 5.14 1.59 -15.74
N ASP A 22 6.20 2.37 -15.83
CA ASP A 22 7.51 1.91 -16.30
C ASP A 22 8.21 1.04 -15.25
N ARG A 23 8.14 1.43 -13.96
CA ARG A 23 8.68 0.63 -12.86
C ARG A 23 7.98 -0.72 -12.75
N GLU A 24 6.66 -0.75 -12.87
CA GLU A 24 5.87 -1.97 -12.78
C GLU A 24 6.17 -2.93 -13.95
N ARG A 25 6.31 -2.41 -15.18
CA ARG A 25 6.71 -3.21 -16.34
C ARG A 25 8.08 -3.84 -16.14
N MET A 26 9.06 -3.04 -15.72
CA MET A 26 10.42 -3.52 -15.47
C MET A 26 10.47 -4.56 -14.35
N SER A 27 9.68 -4.37 -13.29
CA SER A 27 9.62 -5.32 -12.17
C SER A 27 9.05 -6.67 -12.57
N ARG A 28 8.01 -6.67 -13.44
CA ARG A 28 7.31 -7.89 -13.84
C ARG A 28 8.03 -8.66 -14.94
N ASP A 29 8.44 -7.96 -15.98
CA ASP A 29 8.85 -8.58 -17.24
C ASP A 29 10.34 -8.38 -17.53
N GLY A 30 11.05 -7.61 -16.71
CA GLY A 30 12.40 -7.12 -17.02
C GLY A 30 12.45 -6.18 -18.23
N THR A 31 11.30 -5.83 -18.80
CA THR A 31 11.14 -5.00 -19.99
C THR A 31 9.93 -4.07 -19.84
N LEU A 32 9.83 -3.06 -20.69
CA LEU A 32 8.68 -2.16 -20.75
C LEU A 32 7.49 -2.75 -21.56
N GLY A 33 7.15 -4.01 -21.30
CA GLY A 33 6.00 -4.70 -21.92
C GLY A 33 4.64 -4.14 -21.48
N PRO A 34 3.54 -4.50 -22.16
CA PRO A 34 2.19 -4.06 -21.79
C PRO A 34 1.78 -4.58 -20.41
N LEU A 35 1.10 -3.76 -19.64
CA LEU A 35 0.54 -4.11 -18.33
C LEU A 35 -0.93 -4.50 -18.47
N GLU A 36 -1.33 -5.51 -17.72
CA GLU A 36 -2.74 -5.83 -17.48
C GLU A 36 -3.17 -5.20 -16.16
N PHE A 37 -4.17 -4.29 -16.21
CA PHE A 37 -4.74 -3.65 -15.03
C PHE A 37 -6.25 -3.74 -15.04
N THR A 38 -6.82 -3.99 -13.87
CA THR A 38 -8.23 -3.77 -13.61
C THR A 38 -8.52 -2.27 -13.59
N GLU A 39 -9.57 -1.85 -14.26
CA GLU A 39 -9.99 -0.45 -14.30
C GLU A 39 -10.29 0.06 -12.89
N GLY A 40 -9.70 1.20 -12.52
CA GLY A 40 -10.04 1.89 -11.27
C GLY A 40 -11.49 2.38 -11.31
N PRO A 41 -12.23 2.35 -10.18
CA PRO A 41 -13.62 2.80 -10.13
C PRO A 41 -13.77 4.23 -10.63
N SER A 42 -14.84 4.54 -11.36
CA SER A 42 -15.14 5.90 -11.84
C SER A 42 -15.21 6.92 -10.69
N SER A 43 -15.69 6.51 -9.52
CA SER A 43 -15.72 7.33 -8.31
C SER A 43 -14.32 7.69 -7.77
N LEU A 44 -13.32 6.80 -7.92
CA LEU A 44 -11.92 7.11 -7.61
C LEU A 44 -11.37 8.19 -8.55
N ARG A 45 -11.65 8.09 -9.84
CA ARG A 45 -11.23 9.08 -10.85
C ARG A 45 -11.79 10.47 -10.55
N VAL A 46 -13.05 10.54 -10.10
CA VAL A 46 -13.68 11.78 -9.64
C VAL A 46 -12.99 12.32 -8.37
N ALA A 47 -12.61 11.45 -7.44
CA ALA A 47 -11.89 11.87 -6.25
C ALA A 47 -10.49 12.43 -6.61
N ILE A 48 -9.72 11.77 -7.48
CA ILE A 48 -8.43 12.25 -7.98
C ILE A 48 -8.59 13.62 -8.67
N LYS A 49 -9.58 13.77 -9.54
CA LYS A 49 -9.93 15.05 -10.15
C LYS A 49 -10.13 16.14 -9.10
N SER A 50 -10.95 15.87 -8.07
CA SER A 50 -11.27 16.84 -7.02
C SER A 50 -10.02 17.24 -6.22
N ILE A 51 -9.13 16.32 -5.92
CA ILE A 51 -7.86 16.59 -5.24
C ILE A 51 -7.00 17.53 -6.09
N TYR A 52 -6.81 17.22 -7.37
CA TYR A 52 -6.08 18.08 -8.30
C TYR A 52 -6.69 19.50 -8.39
N GLU A 53 -8.00 19.59 -8.63
CA GLU A 53 -8.68 20.87 -8.79
C GLU A 53 -8.60 21.73 -7.52
N ASN A 54 -8.65 21.14 -6.33
CA ASN A 54 -8.50 21.85 -5.07
C ASN A 54 -7.09 22.47 -4.94
N ALA A 55 -6.04 21.70 -5.28
CA ALA A 55 -4.66 22.20 -5.29
C ALA A 55 -4.48 23.31 -6.36
N ALA A 56 -5.04 23.12 -7.56
CA ALA A 56 -4.97 24.08 -8.67
C ALA A 56 -5.74 25.39 -8.39
N ARG A 57 -6.72 25.38 -7.50
CA ARG A 57 -7.47 26.56 -7.06
C ARG A 57 -6.88 27.24 -5.81
N SER A 58 -5.75 26.76 -5.30
CA SER A 58 -5.07 27.43 -4.20
C SER A 58 -4.79 28.90 -4.54
N PRO A 59 -5.19 29.85 -3.67
CA PRO A 59 -5.18 31.28 -4.04
C PRO A 59 -3.79 31.86 -4.25
N VAL A 60 -2.74 31.22 -3.77
CA VAL A 60 -1.37 31.74 -3.84
C VAL A 60 -0.54 31.03 -4.89
N VAL A 61 -0.58 29.70 -4.95
CA VAL A 61 0.29 28.89 -5.80
C VAL A 61 -0.44 28.09 -6.88
N GLY A 62 -1.77 28.02 -6.81
CA GLY A 62 -2.59 27.13 -7.63
C GLY A 62 -2.38 27.31 -9.14
N ALA A 63 -2.33 28.54 -9.63
CA ALA A 63 -2.14 28.80 -11.06
C ALA A 63 -0.75 28.33 -11.57
N GLN A 64 0.31 28.44 -10.75
CA GLN A 64 1.64 27.98 -11.11
C GLN A 64 1.74 26.46 -11.02
N PHE A 65 1.14 25.88 -9.99
CA PHE A 65 1.01 24.42 -9.84
C PHE A 65 0.29 23.82 -11.06
N ASP A 66 -0.89 24.33 -11.40
CA ASP A 66 -1.69 23.88 -12.55
C ASP A 66 -0.89 23.98 -13.86
N LYS A 67 -0.18 25.09 -14.09
CA LYS A 67 0.67 25.27 -15.25
C LYS A 67 1.77 24.21 -15.36
N ARG A 68 2.43 23.87 -14.25
CA ARG A 68 3.49 22.85 -14.25
C ARG A 68 2.97 21.45 -14.41
N VAL A 69 1.89 21.08 -13.69
CA VAL A 69 1.22 19.78 -13.89
C VAL A 69 0.82 19.63 -15.35
N THR A 70 0.20 20.64 -15.95
CA THR A 70 -0.20 20.64 -17.36
C THR A 70 1.00 20.45 -18.29
N ALA A 71 2.11 21.15 -18.05
CA ALA A 71 3.34 21.03 -18.84
C ALA A 71 3.94 19.62 -18.72
N HIS A 72 4.05 19.07 -17.51
CA HIS A 72 4.56 17.71 -17.28
C HIS A 72 3.64 16.65 -17.92
N CYS A 73 2.32 16.79 -17.80
CA CYS A 73 1.38 15.90 -18.48
C CYS A 73 1.55 15.95 -19.99
N THR A 74 1.70 17.16 -20.56
CA THR A 74 1.93 17.31 -22.00
C THR A 74 3.20 16.61 -22.45
N GLN A 75 4.28 16.76 -21.67
CA GLN A 75 5.57 16.12 -21.95
C GLN A 75 5.49 14.59 -21.80
N HIS A 76 4.88 14.10 -20.73
CA HIS A 76 4.83 12.67 -20.39
C HIS A 76 3.90 11.88 -21.33
N PHE A 77 2.69 12.39 -21.55
CA PHE A 77 1.68 11.69 -22.35
C PHE A 77 1.73 12.02 -23.85
N GLY A 78 2.55 12.98 -24.26
CA GLY A 78 2.64 13.42 -25.65
C GLY A 78 1.34 14.03 -26.20
N LYS A 79 0.44 14.51 -25.31
CA LYS A 79 -0.86 15.11 -25.64
C LYS A 79 -0.93 16.54 -25.11
N GLN A 80 -1.56 17.44 -25.86
CA GLN A 80 -1.76 18.82 -25.39
C GLN A 80 -2.81 18.85 -24.26
N PHE A 81 -2.42 19.34 -23.10
CA PHE A 81 -3.30 19.59 -21.96
C PHE A 81 -3.50 21.10 -21.77
N TRP A 82 -4.62 21.45 -21.17
CA TRP A 82 -5.01 22.83 -20.91
C TRP A 82 -5.26 23.04 -19.42
N ASN A 83 -5.07 24.28 -18.97
CA ASN A 83 -5.23 24.64 -17.54
C ASN A 83 -6.65 24.40 -17.06
N VAL A 84 -6.82 24.23 -15.75
CA VAL A 84 -8.12 23.94 -15.10
C VAL A 84 -9.23 24.94 -15.42
N ASN A 85 -8.89 26.19 -15.76
CA ASN A 85 -9.84 27.25 -16.13
C ASN A 85 -10.18 27.28 -17.63
N SER A 86 -9.61 26.37 -18.42
CA SER A 86 -9.91 26.27 -19.87
C SER A 86 -11.14 25.40 -20.08
N SER A 87 -11.92 25.73 -21.11
CA SER A 87 -13.01 24.86 -21.61
C SER A 87 -12.50 23.73 -22.52
N ALA A 88 -11.21 23.70 -22.82
CA ALA A 88 -10.57 22.65 -23.60
C ALA A 88 -10.20 21.45 -22.75
N PHE A 89 -9.85 20.33 -23.39
CA PHE A 89 -9.45 19.08 -22.72
C PHE A 89 -8.26 19.30 -21.78
N GLY A 90 -8.48 19.10 -20.49
CA GLY A 90 -7.50 19.33 -19.44
C GLY A 90 -7.16 18.07 -18.64
N VAL A 91 -6.32 18.23 -17.62
CA VAL A 91 -5.93 17.17 -16.69
C VAL A 91 -7.14 16.53 -16.01
N ALA A 92 -8.14 17.35 -15.66
CA ALA A 92 -9.39 16.89 -15.05
C ALA A 92 -10.20 15.97 -15.95
N ASP A 93 -10.26 16.28 -17.24
CA ASP A 93 -10.96 15.47 -18.24
C ASP A 93 -10.20 14.17 -18.52
N PHE A 94 -8.88 14.25 -18.56
CA PHE A 94 -8.02 13.08 -18.76
C PHE A 94 -8.21 12.03 -17.67
N VAL A 95 -8.19 12.43 -16.39
CA VAL A 95 -8.36 11.49 -15.29
C VAL A 95 -9.74 10.85 -15.25
N THR A 96 -10.79 11.59 -15.64
CA THR A 96 -12.18 11.10 -15.63
C THR A 96 -12.59 10.36 -16.89
N SER A 97 -11.81 10.45 -17.97
CA SER A 97 -12.07 9.74 -19.22
C SER A 97 -12.03 8.22 -19.03
N GLN A 98 -13.05 7.54 -19.49
CA GLN A 98 -13.09 6.08 -19.53
C GLN A 98 -12.03 5.46 -20.44
N TYR A 99 -11.47 6.23 -21.37
CA TYR A 99 -10.43 5.79 -22.30
C TYR A 99 -9.00 5.96 -21.74
N THR A 100 -8.84 6.61 -20.58
CA THR A 100 -7.54 6.74 -19.94
C THR A 100 -7.24 5.47 -19.17
N ALA A 101 -6.11 4.82 -19.50
CA ALA A 101 -5.67 3.62 -18.81
C ALA A 101 -5.36 3.91 -17.33
N VAL A 102 -5.52 2.91 -16.48
CA VAL A 102 -5.25 3.07 -15.04
C VAL A 102 -3.79 3.47 -14.77
N ASN A 103 -2.86 2.93 -15.53
CA ASN A 103 -1.45 3.32 -15.41
C ASN A 103 -1.21 4.80 -15.69
N ASP A 104 -1.87 5.33 -16.72
CA ASP A 104 -1.77 6.75 -17.06
C ASP A 104 -2.37 7.62 -15.94
N VAL A 105 -3.42 7.13 -15.27
CA VAL A 105 -3.98 7.80 -14.08
C VAL A 105 -3.00 7.75 -12.90
N LEU A 106 -2.30 6.64 -12.69
CA LEU A 106 -1.29 6.52 -11.63
C LEU A 106 -0.06 7.39 -11.92
N ASP A 107 0.41 7.42 -13.16
CA ASP A 107 1.48 8.34 -13.59
C ASP A 107 1.07 9.81 -13.37
N LEU A 108 -0.19 10.14 -13.67
CA LEU A 108 -0.73 11.47 -13.40
C LEU A 108 -0.76 11.79 -11.89
N VAL A 109 -1.13 10.84 -11.04
CA VAL A 109 -1.09 11.02 -9.57
C VAL A 109 0.33 11.31 -9.10
N GLU A 110 1.35 10.63 -9.63
CA GLU A 110 2.76 10.92 -9.34
C GLU A 110 3.15 12.33 -9.78
N ILE A 111 2.78 12.74 -10.99
CA ILE A 111 3.05 14.10 -11.48
C ILE A 111 2.42 15.15 -10.56
N ILE A 112 1.18 14.95 -10.14
CA ILE A 112 0.47 15.85 -9.24
C ILE A 112 1.14 15.90 -7.87
N ALA A 113 1.53 14.75 -7.31
CA ALA A 113 2.17 14.67 -6.00
C ALA A 113 3.55 15.37 -5.99
N ASP A 114 4.37 15.11 -6.98
CA ASP A 114 5.69 15.74 -7.16
C ASP A 114 5.58 17.27 -7.23
N GLU A 115 4.65 17.76 -8.06
CA GLU A 115 4.47 19.21 -8.21
C GLU A 115 3.89 19.87 -6.95
N ALA A 116 3.00 19.19 -6.24
CA ALA A 116 2.46 19.69 -4.99
C ALA A 116 3.53 19.76 -3.89
N ALA A 117 4.47 18.83 -3.87
CA ALA A 117 5.61 18.83 -2.94
C ALA A 117 6.63 19.95 -3.23
N THR A 118 6.62 20.51 -4.43
CA THR A 118 7.53 21.58 -4.83
C THR A 118 7.34 22.83 -3.98
N LYS A 119 8.42 23.35 -3.41
CA LYS A 119 8.43 24.60 -2.65
C LYS A 119 8.53 25.80 -3.60
N TRP A 120 7.56 26.68 -3.51
CA TRP A 120 7.53 27.93 -4.28
C TRP A 120 8.00 29.08 -3.40
N THR A 121 9.01 29.82 -3.87
CA THR A 121 9.50 31.02 -3.19
C THR A 121 8.82 32.25 -3.78
N PHE A 122 8.07 32.94 -2.95
CA PHE A 122 7.45 34.22 -3.30
C PHE A 122 8.15 35.34 -2.55
N ASN A 123 8.61 36.35 -3.29
CA ASN A 123 9.13 37.57 -2.73
C ASN A 123 8.07 38.65 -2.86
N ASN A 124 7.41 38.98 -1.77
CA ASN A 124 6.48 40.09 -1.71
C ASN A 124 6.90 41.05 -0.59
N GLU A 125 7.11 42.32 -0.92
CA GLU A 125 7.48 43.37 0.02
C GLU A 125 8.71 43.04 0.89
N GLY A 126 9.72 42.34 0.32
CA GLY A 126 10.94 41.94 1.04
C GLY A 126 10.80 40.73 1.95
N VAL A 127 9.64 40.06 1.95
CA VAL A 127 9.43 38.80 2.70
C VAL A 127 9.43 37.63 1.74
N SER A 128 10.40 36.72 1.90
CA SER A 128 10.41 35.44 1.20
C SER A 128 9.53 34.44 1.92
N ARG A 129 8.54 33.88 1.23
CA ARG A 129 7.71 32.80 1.74
C ARG A 129 7.84 31.56 0.88
N ASN A 130 8.17 30.44 1.50
CA ASN A 130 8.17 29.13 0.82
C ASN A 130 6.81 28.46 1.03
N LEU A 131 6.03 28.33 -0.03
CA LEU A 131 4.70 27.75 0.00
C LEU A 131 4.66 26.49 -0.87
N ARG A 132 3.80 25.55 -0.50
CA ARG A 132 3.45 24.37 -1.31
C ARG A 132 2.01 24.53 -1.80
N ALA A 133 1.70 23.90 -2.93
CA ALA A 133 0.34 23.92 -3.48
C ALA A 133 -0.64 23.20 -2.54
N ASP A 134 -0.23 22.03 -2.06
CA ASP A 134 -0.95 21.25 -1.06
C ASP A 134 0.05 20.38 -0.30
N SER A 135 0.20 20.63 1.01
CA SER A 135 1.09 19.84 1.88
C SER A 135 0.49 18.49 2.26
N GLU A 136 -0.80 18.27 2.02
CA GLU A 136 -1.54 17.07 2.38
C GLU A 136 -1.92 16.23 1.15
N ILE A 137 -1.40 16.54 -0.04
CA ILE A 137 -1.87 15.94 -1.28
C ILE A 137 -1.70 14.40 -1.30
N GLU A 138 -0.59 13.90 -0.80
CA GLU A 138 -0.36 12.46 -0.67
C GLU A 138 -1.35 11.82 0.30
N THR A 139 -1.62 12.47 1.43
CA THR A 139 -2.62 12.04 2.40
C THR A 139 -4.01 12.00 1.77
N ASN A 140 -4.35 13.00 0.95
CA ASN A 140 -5.63 13.06 0.26
C ASN A 140 -5.77 11.96 -0.79
N PHE A 141 -4.72 11.67 -1.57
CA PHE A 141 -4.70 10.53 -2.48
C PHE A 141 -4.82 9.20 -1.74
N ASN A 142 -4.07 9.01 -0.66
CA ASN A 142 -4.11 7.79 0.13
C ASN A 142 -5.50 7.55 0.74
N ARG A 143 -6.16 8.60 1.26
CA ARG A 143 -7.55 8.51 1.73
C ARG A 143 -8.52 8.12 0.60
N ALA A 144 -8.34 8.66 -0.60
CA ALA A 144 -9.15 8.29 -1.76
C ALA A 144 -8.91 6.83 -2.15
N PHE A 145 -7.67 6.36 -2.19
CA PHE A 145 -7.33 4.97 -2.50
C PHE A 145 -7.94 3.99 -1.49
N VAL A 146 -7.80 4.26 -0.19
CA VAL A 146 -8.43 3.46 0.88
C VAL A 146 -9.96 3.43 0.73
N ARG A 147 -10.59 4.60 0.57
CA ARG A 147 -12.05 4.71 0.43
C ARG A 147 -12.61 3.91 -0.74
N HIS A 148 -11.86 3.87 -1.84
CA HIS A 148 -12.26 3.14 -3.05
C HIS A 148 -11.69 1.74 -3.13
N ARG A 149 -11.07 1.22 -2.05
CA ARG A 149 -10.44 -0.10 -1.98
C ARG A 149 -9.43 -0.34 -3.10
N PHE A 150 -8.72 0.71 -3.49
CA PHE A 150 -7.72 0.67 -4.55
C PHE A 150 -6.36 0.32 -3.95
N GLY A 151 -5.74 -0.75 -4.43
CA GLY A 151 -4.55 -1.36 -3.83
C GLY A 151 -3.24 -0.61 -4.07
N PHE A 152 -3.27 0.72 -3.99
CA PHE A 152 -2.11 1.58 -4.21
C PHE A 152 -1.97 2.62 -3.10
N ARG A 153 -0.77 3.17 -2.97
CA ARG A 153 -0.43 4.26 -2.06
C ARG A 153 0.55 5.22 -2.74
N VAL A 154 0.44 6.51 -2.41
CA VAL A 154 1.44 7.52 -2.72
C VAL A 154 2.35 7.70 -1.51
N SER A 155 3.65 7.65 -1.72
CA SER A 155 4.67 7.92 -0.71
C SER A 155 5.90 8.51 -1.38
N ASP A 156 6.35 9.67 -0.88
CA ASP A 156 7.50 10.39 -1.41
C ASP A 156 7.37 10.74 -2.92
N GLY A 157 6.16 11.10 -3.35
CA GLY A 157 5.85 11.42 -4.75
C GLY A 157 5.62 10.20 -5.64
N GLU A 158 5.86 8.99 -5.18
CA GLU A 158 5.72 7.74 -5.95
C GLU A 158 4.45 6.98 -5.62
N VAL A 159 3.79 6.45 -6.65
CA VAL A 159 2.71 5.48 -6.48
C VAL A 159 3.31 4.09 -6.32
N ARG A 160 2.96 3.44 -5.24
CA ARG A 160 3.40 2.07 -4.93
C ARG A 160 2.19 1.16 -4.77
N ARG A 161 2.27 -0.04 -5.32
CA ARG A 161 1.25 -1.05 -5.10
C ARG A 161 1.33 -1.54 -3.66
N ILE A 162 0.18 -1.66 -2.99
CA ILE A 162 0.07 -2.24 -1.65
C ILE A 162 -0.28 -3.71 -1.82
N GLY A 163 0.56 -4.58 -1.24
CA GLY A 163 0.35 -6.01 -1.26
C GLY A 163 0.78 -6.71 -2.55
N ALA A 164 0.67 -8.02 -2.51
CA ALA A 164 0.92 -8.91 -3.64
C ALA A 164 -0.43 -9.47 -4.13
N PRO A 165 -1.03 -8.96 -5.21
CA PRO A 165 -2.39 -9.34 -5.64
C PRO A 165 -2.61 -10.85 -5.76
N ALA A 166 -1.63 -11.57 -6.26
CA ALA A 166 -1.71 -13.03 -6.36
C ALA A 166 -1.77 -13.71 -4.97
N LEU A 167 -1.04 -13.19 -3.98
CA LEU A 167 -1.11 -13.68 -2.61
C LEU A 167 -2.39 -13.23 -1.90
N ASP A 168 -2.88 -12.02 -2.19
CA ASP A 168 -4.15 -11.54 -1.66
C ASP A 168 -5.32 -12.41 -2.16
N GLU A 169 -5.34 -12.75 -3.44
CA GLU A 169 -6.33 -13.66 -4.01
C GLU A 169 -6.21 -15.08 -3.43
N ALA A 170 -4.99 -15.60 -3.31
CA ALA A 170 -4.75 -16.96 -2.87
C ALA A 170 -4.88 -17.16 -1.35
N ILE A 171 -4.70 -16.12 -0.54
CA ILE A 171 -4.63 -16.21 0.92
C ILE A 171 -5.69 -15.34 1.60
N VAL A 172 -5.75 -14.04 1.29
CA VAL A 172 -6.64 -13.10 2.01
C VAL A 172 -8.10 -13.41 1.70
N GLY A 173 -8.45 -13.70 0.45
CA GLY A 173 -9.81 -14.07 0.07
C GLY A 173 -10.30 -15.32 0.82
N PRO A 174 -9.60 -16.45 0.75
CA PRO A 174 -9.94 -17.65 1.53
C PRO A 174 -9.97 -17.42 3.04
N ALA A 175 -9.05 -16.61 3.60
CA ALA A 175 -9.06 -16.29 5.02
C ALA A 175 -10.32 -15.54 5.43
N LEU A 176 -10.75 -14.53 4.66
CA LEU A 176 -12.00 -13.80 4.93
C LEU A 176 -13.23 -14.70 4.82
N LEU A 177 -13.23 -15.67 3.89
CA LEU A 177 -14.28 -16.66 3.78
C LEU A 177 -14.31 -17.58 5.02
N ALA A 178 -13.16 -18.05 5.47
CA ALA A 178 -13.04 -18.87 6.68
C ALA A 178 -13.53 -18.12 7.92
N LEU A 179 -13.19 -16.83 8.04
CA LEU A 179 -13.57 -15.95 9.16
C LEU A 179 -15.07 -15.61 9.20
N SER A 180 -15.82 -15.80 8.10
CA SER A 180 -17.28 -15.57 8.08
C SER A 180 -18.10 -16.61 8.86
N ARG A 181 -17.46 -17.63 9.40
CA ARG A 181 -18.12 -18.69 10.19
C ARG A 181 -18.53 -18.18 11.58
N PRO A 182 -19.65 -18.68 12.15
CA PRO A 182 -20.03 -18.39 13.53
C PRO A 182 -18.92 -18.76 14.53
N GLY A 183 -18.69 -17.88 15.51
CA GLY A 183 -17.65 -18.04 16.53
C GLY A 183 -16.26 -17.49 16.15
N TRP A 184 -16.11 -16.95 14.92
CA TRP A 184 -14.84 -16.36 14.43
C TRP A 184 -14.87 -14.83 14.33
N GLU A 185 -15.91 -14.18 14.87
CA GLU A 185 -16.17 -12.74 14.70
C GLU A 185 -15.04 -11.86 15.25
N ALA A 186 -14.38 -12.29 16.33
CA ALA A 186 -13.25 -11.55 16.89
C ALA A 186 -12.03 -11.58 15.97
N ALA A 187 -11.75 -12.74 15.37
CA ALA A 187 -10.68 -12.91 14.40
C ALA A 187 -10.98 -12.14 13.08
N ASP A 188 -12.22 -12.18 12.60
CA ASP A 188 -12.66 -11.44 11.42
C ASP A 188 -12.46 -9.93 11.59
N ARG A 189 -12.86 -9.39 12.74
CA ARG A 189 -12.69 -7.96 13.05
C ARG A 189 -11.22 -7.57 13.00
N SER A 190 -10.37 -8.23 13.78
CA SER A 190 -8.95 -7.92 13.84
C SER A 190 -8.24 -8.10 12.49
N PHE A 191 -8.62 -9.11 11.70
CA PHE A 191 -8.03 -9.31 10.38
C PHE A 191 -8.42 -8.21 9.39
N ARG A 192 -9.68 -7.73 9.46
CA ARG A 192 -10.13 -6.56 8.66
C ARG A 192 -9.45 -5.26 9.09
N ASP A 193 -9.23 -5.08 10.40
CA ASP A 193 -8.48 -3.93 10.93
C ASP A 193 -7.03 -3.96 10.43
N ALA A 194 -6.35 -5.12 10.44
CA ALA A 194 -5.04 -5.30 9.86
C ALA A 194 -5.00 -4.94 8.36
N LEU A 195 -5.99 -5.39 7.59
CA LEU A 195 -6.12 -5.05 6.17
C LEU A 195 -6.42 -3.57 5.94
N HIS A 196 -7.12 -2.92 6.86
CA HIS A 196 -7.38 -1.49 6.84
C HIS A 196 -6.09 -0.70 7.06
N HIS A 197 -5.37 -0.97 8.15
CA HIS A 197 -4.11 -0.30 8.49
C HIS A 197 -3.00 -0.57 7.46
N ARG A 198 -2.97 -1.75 6.82
CA ARG A 198 -2.06 -2.04 5.70
C ARG A 198 -2.20 -1.03 4.55
N ARG A 199 -3.42 -0.50 4.31
CA ARG A 199 -3.71 0.48 3.27
C ARG A 199 -3.46 1.92 3.71
N GLY A 200 -3.21 2.12 4.98
CA GLY A 200 -2.87 3.40 5.57
C GLY A 200 -1.45 3.87 5.26
N GLY A 201 -1.06 4.98 5.86
CA GLY A 201 0.28 5.53 5.72
C GLY A 201 1.37 4.71 6.43
N PRO A 202 2.64 5.16 6.33
CA PRO A 202 3.75 4.55 7.06
C PRO A 202 3.49 4.42 8.57
N ASP A 203 2.74 5.37 9.14
CA ASP A 203 2.43 5.45 10.57
C ASP A 203 1.40 4.40 11.04
N GLU A 204 0.71 3.73 10.11
CA GLU A 204 -0.27 2.70 10.42
C GLU A 204 0.24 1.26 10.24
N ARG A 205 1.48 1.08 9.78
CA ARG A 205 2.05 -0.23 9.47
C ARG A 205 2.26 -1.11 10.69
N ASP A 206 2.64 -0.54 11.79
CA ASP A 206 2.80 -1.23 13.07
C ASP A 206 1.45 -1.67 13.66
N ALA A 207 0.40 -0.84 13.51
CA ALA A 207 -0.96 -1.23 13.85
C ALA A 207 -1.41 -2.42 12.99
N ALA A 208 -1.12 -2.43 11.69
CA ALA A 208 -1.42 -3.55 10.82
C ALA A 208 -0.79 -4.88 11.29
N ILE A 209 0.47 -4.85 11.76
CA ILE A 209 1.14 -6.02 12.32
C ILE A 209 0.48 -6.47 13.63
N THR A 210 0.17 -5.51 14.50
CA THR A 210 -0.47 -5.78 15.80
C THR A 210 -1.84 -6.43 15.60
N ASP A 211 -2.64 -5.92 14.67
CA ASP A 211 -3.97 -6.45 14.39
C ASP A 211 -3.93 -7.80 13.68
N ALA A 212 -2.97 -8.03 12.77
CA ALA A 212 -2.75 -9.34 12.17
C ALA A 212 -2.45 -10.40 13.24
N HIS A 213 -1.65 -10.03 14.24
CA HIS A 213 -1.36 -10.89 15.39
C HIS A 213 -2.59 -11.14 16.27
N ALA A 214 -3.37 -10.11 16.57
CA ALA A 214 -4.63 -10.23 17.33
C ALA A 214 -5.61 -11.14 16.60
N ALA A 215 -5.69 -11.04 15.27
CA ALA A 215 -6.48 -11.93 14.43
C ALA A 215 -6.05 -13.40 14.55
N LEU A 216 -4.73 -13.66 14.53
CA LEU A 216 -4.19 -15.01 14.68
C LEU A 216 -4.52 -15.60 16.07
N GLU A 217 -4.32 -14.84 17.15
CA GLU A 217 -4.67 -15.27 18.50
C GLU A 217 -6.15 -15.56 18.66
N ALA A 218 -7.01 -14.71 18.11
CA ALA A 218 -8.46 -14.90 18.11
C ALA A 218 -8.88 -16.12 17.28
N ALA A 219 -8.29 -16.35 16.13
CA ALA A 219 -8.55 -17.52 15.29
C ALA A 219 -8.14 -18.82 15.98
N MET A 220 -6.99 -18.84 16.65
CA MET A 220 -6.54 -20.00 17.43
C MET A 220 -7.52 -20.33 18.56
N LYS A 221 -8.05 -19.31 19.25
CA LYS A 221 -9.09 -19.50 20.28
C LYS A 221 -10.41 -20.01 19.69
N ALA A 222 -10.83 -19.47 18.55
CA ALA A 222 -12.01 -19.92 17.81
C ALA A 222 -11.89 -21.39 17.36
N ALA A 223 -10.67 -21.82 17.03
CA ALA A 223 -10.35 -23.22 16.72
C ALA A 223 -10.28 -24.14 17.98
N GLY A 224 -10.67 -23.64 19.16
CA GLY A 224 -10.71 -24.43 20.41
C GLY A 224 -9.38 -24.54 21.17
N LEU A 225 -8.35 -23.76 20.75
CA LEU A 225 -7.08 -23.77 21.46
C LEU A 225 -7.12 -22.93 22.74
N SER A 226 -6.44 -23.39 23.77
CA SER A 226 -6.41 -22.75 25.09
C SER A 226 -5.14 -21.96 25.30
N GLY A 227 -5.26 -20.70 25.74
CA GLY A 227 -4.15 -19.82 26.06
C GLY A 227 -4.57 -18.34 26.04
N ASP A 228 -3.80 -17.51 26.71
CA ASP A 228 -3.97 -16.06 26.83
C ASP A 228 -3.04 -15.27 25.90
N ARG A 229 -1.97 -15.90 25.43
CA ARG A 229 -0.93 -15.32 24.57
C ARG A 229 -0.57 -16.30 23.46
N LEU A 230 -0.03 -15.78 22.37
CA LEU A 230 0.36 -16.60 21.21
C LEU A 230 1.33 -17.73 21.59
N SER A 231 2.25 -17.52 22.54
CA SER A 231 3.17 -18.56 23.01
C SER A 231 2.50 -19.72 23.73
N THR A 232 1.41 -19.45 24.49
CA THR A 232 0.61 -20.49 25.16
C THR A 232 -0.34 -21.17 24.17
N LEU A 233 -0.91 -20.41 23.24
CA LEU A 233 -1.74 -20.92 22.13
C LEU A 233 -0.91 -21.81 21.20
N ALA A 234 0.33 -21.44 20.87
CA ALA A 234 1.24 -22.26 20.07
C ALA A 234 1.55 -23.62 20.73
N ARG A 235 1.72 -23.61 22.07
CA ARG A 235 1.90 -24.87 22.83
C ARG A 235 0.62 -25.72 22.80
N SER A 236 -0.56 -25.10 22.99
CA SER A 236 -1.85 -25.77 22.89
C SER A 236 -2.04 -26.37 21.49
N PHE A 237 -1.72 -25.60 20.46
CA PHE A 237 -1.76 -26.04 19.06
C PHE A 237 -0.90 -27.29 18.81
N ARG A 238 0.35 -27.30 19.25
CA ARG A 238 1.23 -28.45 19.13
C ARG A 238 0.66 -29.71 19.79
N ASN A 239 -0.08 -29.55 20.89
CA ASN A 239 -0.61 -30.66 21.69
C ASN A 239 -2.05 -31.04 21.30
N SER A 240 -2.70 -30.30 20.42
CA SER A 240 -4.14 -30.45 20.11
C SER A 240 -4.47 -31.61 19.17
N GLY A 241 -3.49 -32.18 18.47
CA GLY A 241 -3.71 -33.14 17.41
C GLY A 241 -4.22 -32.53 16.10
N ILE A 242 -4.42 -31.23 16.04
CA ILE A 242 -4.74 -30.49 14.79
C ILE A 242 -3.62 -30.65 13.76
N VAL A 243 -2.36 -30.67 14.23
CA VAL A 243 -1.22 -31.02 13.37
C VAL A 243 -1.08 -32.52 13.34
N LEU A 244 -1.11 -33.11 12.14
CA LEU A 244 -0.98 -34.56 11.96
C LEU A 244 0.33 -35.07 12.56
N PRO A 245 0.29 -35.94 13.60
CA PRO A 245 1.49 -36.42 14.31
C PRO A 245 2.46 -37.21 13.42
N GLN A 246 1.97 -37.75 12.30
CA GLN A 246 2.78 -38.50 11.34
C GLN A 246 3.68 -37.66 10.45
N LEU A 247 3.55 -36.34 10.52
CA LEU A 247 4.44 -35.41 9.82
C LEU A 247 5.58 -35.00 10.78
N GLU A 248 6.61 -35.84 10.86
CA GLU A 248 7.78 -35.63 11.70
C GLU A 248 8.41 -34.24 11.50
N GLY A 249 8.63 -33.50 12.58
CA GLY A 249 9.22 -32.15 12.58
C GLY A 249 8.29 -31.01 12.19
N VAL A 250 7.11 -31.26 11.63
CA VAL A 250 6.17 -30.20 11.22
C VAL A 250 5.57 -29.49 12.41
N PRO A 251 5.11 -30.15 13.49
CA PRO A 251 4.59 -29.45 14.69
C PRO A 251 5.60 -28.51 15.31
N GLU A 252 6.87 -28.88 15.37
CA GLU A 252 7.96 -28.09 15.91
C GLU A 252 8.29 -26.89 15.00
N ALA A 253 8.26 -27.09 13.70
CA ALA A 253 8.46 -26.02 12.73
C ALA A 253 7.36 -24.96 12.85
N LEU A 254 6.09 -25.38 12.91
CA LEU A 254 4.95 -24.48 13.06
C LEU A 254 4.96 -23.74 14.41
N ASP A 255 5.28 -24.42 15.52
CA ASP A 255 5.47 -23.79 16.83
C ASP A 255 6.59 -22.73 16.79
N SER A 256 7.71 -23.05 16.13
CA SER A 256 8.82 -22.11 15.95
C SER A 256 8.43 -20.89 15.12
N LEU A 257 7.65 -21.08 14.06
CA LEU A 257 7.13 -20.00 13.22
C LEU A 257 6.16 -19.09 13.99
N LEU A 258 5.23 -19.67 14.76
CA LEU A 258 4.30 -18.93 15.61
C LEU A 258 5.04 -18.09 16.67
N LYS A 259 6.09 -18.63 17.29
CA LYS A 259 6.92 -17.89 18.25
C LYS A 259 7.70 -16.76 17.59
N ARG A 260 8.22 -16.97 16.37
CA ARG A 260 8.94 -15.93 15.62
C ARG A 260 8.03 -14.81 15.12
N SER A 261 6.78 -15.12 14.81
CA SER A 261 5.80 -14.09 14.46
C SER A 261 5.51 -13.16 15.64
N SER A 262 5.48 -13.67 16.90
CA SER A 262 5.42 -12.80 18.09
C SER A 262 6.58 -11.81 18.16
N SER A 263 7.80 -12.26 17.81
CA SER A 263 8.98 -11.37 17.80
C SER A 263 8.85 -10.25 16.77
N ILE A 264 8.19 -10.48 15.64
CA ILE A 264 7.90 -9.43 14.65
C ILE A 264 6.98 -8.37 15.26
N ARG A 265 5.88 -8.78 15.90
CA ARG A 265 4.98 -7.86 16.61
C ARG A 265 5.69 -7.08 17.70
N ASP A 266 6.45 -7.77 18.55
CA ASP A 266 7.10 -7.17 19.72
C ASP A 266 8.22 -6.19 19.30
N SER A 267 8.84 -6.40 18.14
CA SER A 267 9.92 -5.55 17.61
C SER A 267 9.42 -4.42 16.70
N LEU A 268 8.33 -4.64 15.97
CA LEU A 268 7.88 -3.76 14.89
C LEU A 268 6.43 -3.27 15.05
N GLY A 269 5.63 -3.90 15.92
CA GLY A 269 4.27 -3.46 16.24
C GLY A 269 4.25 -2.25 17.19
N ASP A 270 3.09 -1.66 17.36
CA ASP A 270 2.86 -0.49 18.23
C ASP A 270 2.67 -0.82 19.71
N ALA A 271 2.69 -2.12 20.07
CA ALA A 271 2.35 -2.62 21.40
C ALA A 271 3.20 -2.05 22.56
N HIS A 272 4.38 -1.54 22.29
CA HIS A 272 5.33 -1.05 23.32
C HIS A 272 5.76 0.40 23.14
N GLY A 273 5.15 1.12 22.20
CA GLY A 273 5.58 2.48 21.83
C GLY A 273 6.95 2.48 21.12
N LYS A 274 7.12 3.34 20.15
CA LYS A 274 8.39 3.47 19.41
C LYS A 274 9.12 4.72 19.83
N PRO A 275 10.47 4.70 19.81
CA PRO A 275 11.24 5.93 19.92
C PRO A 275 10.89 6.88 18.77
N PRO A 276 10.98 8.21 18.99
CA PRO A 276 10.58 9.21 17.99
C PRO A 276 11.34 9.14 16.66
N ASP A 277 12.51 8.50 16.64
CA ASP A 277 13.41 8.30 15.49
C ASP A 277 13.33 6.89 14.90
N ALA A 278 12.35 6.08 15.31
CA ALA A 278 12.17 4.75 14.77
C ALA A 278 11.86 4.79 13.27
N GLN A 279 12.58 3.97 12.51
CA GLN A 279 12.31 3.84 11.08
C GLN A 279 10.93 3.21 10.84
N PRO A 280 10.18 3.67 9.82
CA PRO A 280 8.92 3.06 9.46
C PRO A 280 9.09 1.58 9.10
N VAL A 281 8.10 0.77 9.47
CA VAL A 281 8.09 -0.65 9.11
C VAL A 281 8.03 -0.80 7.58
N PRO A 282 8.89 -1.61 6.95
CA PRO A 282 8.80 -1.88 5.52
C PRO A 282 7.48 -2.57 5.12
N ASP A 283 6.90 -2.19 3.98
CA ASP A 283 5.64 -2.79 3.47
C ASP A 283 5.71 -4.31 3.36
N GLY A 284 6.84 -4.85 2.90
CA GLY A 284 7.03 -6.30 2.76
C GLY A 284 6.92 -7.07 4.08
N ILE A 285 7.23 -6.44 5.22
CA ILE A 285 7.05 -7.07 6.54
C ILE A 285 5.58 -7.06 6.95
N VAL A 286 4.84 -5.99 6.64
CA VAL A 286 3.38 -5.92 6.86
C VAL A 286 2.67 -6.99 6.01
N ASP A 287 3.02 -7.09 4.74
CA ASP A 287 2.50 -8.10 3.84
C ASP A 287 2.78 -9.51 4.34
N LEU A 288 4.01 -9.77 4.77
CA LEU A 288 4.39 -11.06 5.35
C LEU A 288 3.53 -11.41 6.56
N ALA A 289 3.33 -10.47 7.50
CA ALA A 289 2.53 -10.70 8.70
C ALA A 289 1.07 -11.02 8.35
N ILE A 290 0.47 -10.29 7.41
CA ILE A 290 -0.92 -10.48 6.98
C ILE A 290 -1.09 -11.80 6.23
N HIS A 291 -0.24 -12.10 5.25
CA HIS A 291 -0.36 -13.33 4.47
C HIS A 291 -0.08 -14.57 5.33
N TRP A 292 0.89 -14.49 6.24
CA TRP A 292 1.14 -15.53 7.21
C TRP A 292 -0.08 -15.80 8.10
N THR A 293 -0.65 -14.75 8.68
CA THR A 293 -1.86 -14.85 9.50
C THR A 293 -3.03 -15.42 8.69
N GLY A 294 -3.25 -14.94 7.47
CA GLY A 294 -4.30 -15.43 6.59
C GLY A 294 -4.14 -16.92 6.26
N ALA A 295 -2.93 -17.36 5.94
CA ALA A 295 -2.66 -18.78 5.69
C ALA A 295 -2.94 -19.66 6.91
N PHE A 296 -2.58 -19.20 8.12
CA PHE A 296 -2.90 -19.90 9.37
C PHE A 296 -4.39 -19.94 9.66
N ILE A 297 -5.13 -18.87 9.42
CA ILE A 297 -6.59 -18.82 9.58
C ILE A 297 -7.27 -19.87 8.69
N VAL A 298 -6.87 -19.96 7.42
CA VAL A 298 -7.39 -20.97 6.48
C VAL A 298 -7.11 -22.37 7.03
N TYR A 299 -5.85 -22.64 7.39
CA TYR A 299 -5.45 -23.95 7.94
C TYR A 299 -6.24 -24.32 9.19
N LEU A 300 -6.35 -23.41 10.17
CA LEU A 300 -7.09 -23.66 11.41
C LEU A 300 -8.58 -23.92 11.14
N SER A 301 -9.17 -23.20 10.18
CA SER A 301 -10.58 -23.37 9.84
C SER A 301 -10.88 -24.72 9.21
N GLU A 302 -9.96 -25.27 8.41
CA GLU A 302 -10.08 -26.61 7.80
C GLU A 302 -9.85 -27.72 8.84
N ALA A 303 -8.90 -27.52 9.73
CA ALA A 303 -8.52 -28.50 10.75
C ALA A 303 -9.52 -28.57 11.92
N SER A 304 -10.42 -27.59 12.07
CA SER A 304 -11.44 -27.53 13.15
C SER A 304 -12.81 -28.05 12.70
N THR A 305 -12.92 -28.53 11.45
CA THR A 305 -14.11 -29.15 10.87
C THR A 305 -14.06 -30.65 11.07
#